data_f6203f3a0e0753147548a0b36c3a2aa0
#
_entry.id   f6203f3a0e0753147548a0b36c3a2aa0
#
_cell.length_a   1.000
_cell.length_b   1.000
_cell.length_c   1.000
_cell.angle_alpha   90.00
_cell.angle_beta   90.00
_cell.angle_gamma   90.00
#
_symmetry.space_group_name_H-M   'P 1'
#
loop_
_entity.id
_entity.type
_entity.pdbx_description
1 polymer ?
#
loop_
_entity_poly.entity_id
_entity_poly.type
_entity_poly.pdbx_seq_one_letter_code
_entity_poly.pdbx_strand_id
1 'polypeptide(L)' 'AAARPAAGEVAAAETLRDLCRRTGAPIHVVHIASREALDIVSAARAEGLPMSAVT' A
#
# COMPACT_ATOMS: atom_id res chain seq x y z
N ALA A 1 16.98 -0.48 -18.08
CA ALA A 1 15.83 0.40 -18.08
C ALA A 1 15.44 0.75 -16.65
N ALA A 2 15.14 2.01 -16.43
CA ALA A 2 14.74 2.47 -15.12
C ALA A 2 13.36 1.89 -14.77
N ALA A 3 13.23 1.39 -13.56
CA ALA A 3 11.94 0.95 -13.06
C ALA A 3 11.04 2.17 -12.88
N ARG A 4 9.78 2.01 -13.21
CA ARG A 4 8.81 3.07 -12.98
C ARG A 4 8.57 3.21 -11.47
N PRO A 5 8.65 4.42 -10.91
CA PRO A 5 8.38 4.59 -9.47
C PRO A 5 6.99 4.08 -9.07
N ALA A 6 6.00 4.29 -9.93
CA ALA A 6 4.65 3.82 -9.65
C ALA A 6 4.58 2.30 -9.55
N ALA A 7 5.29 1.58 -10.43
CA ALA A 7 5.29 0.12 -10.39
C ALA A 7 5.92 -0.40 -9.09
N GLY A 8 7.00 0.23 -8.63
CA GLY A 8 7.62 -0.13 -7.36
C GLY A 8 6.72 0.13 -6.18
N GLU A 9 6.01 1.25 -6.19
CA GLU A 9 5.07 1.58 -5.13
C GLU A 9 3.89 0.62 -5.10
N VAL A 10 3.37 0.23 -6.26
CA VAL A 10 2.26 -0.71 -6.34
C VAL A 10 2.69 -2.07 -5.76
N ALA A 11 3.85 -2.57 -6.17
CA ALA A 11 4.35 -3.84 -5.66
C ALA A 11 4.55 -3.80 -4.15
N ALA A 12 5.11 -2.71 -3.65
CA ALA A 12 5.31 -2.54 -2.20
C ALA A 12 3.98 -2.47 -1.47
N ALA A 13 3.01 -1.74 -2.00
CA ALA A 13 1.70 -1.62 -1.38
C ALA A 13 0.98 -2.96 -1.32
N GLU A 14 1.07 -3.75 -2.38
CA GLU A 14 0.47 -5.09 -2.41
C GLU A 14 1.13 -6.01 -1.39
N THR A 15 2.44 -5.97 -1.28
CA THR A 15 3.18 -6.75 -0.30
C THR A 15 2.78 -6.37 1.12
N LEU A 16 2.70 -5.08 1.40
CA LEU A 16 2.31 -4.59 2.72
C LEU A 16 0.86 -4.96 3.03
N ARG A 17 -0.01 -4.87 2.05
CA ARG A 17 -1.41 -5.27 2.23
C ARG A 17 -1.50 -6.75 2.61
N ASP A 18 -0.78 -7.60 1.90
CA ASP A 18 -0.78 -9.02 2.19
C ASP A 18 -0.21 -9.31 3.58
N LEU A 19 0.86 -8.62 3.94
CA LEU A 19 1.45 -8.76 5.26
C LEU A 19 0.47 -8.31 6.35
N CYS A 20 -0.21 -7.20 6.14
CA CYS A 20 -1.20 -6.70 7.07
C CYS A 20 -2.35 -7.70 7.25
N ARG A 21 -2.78 -8.29 6.13
CA ARG A 21 -3.85 -9.29 6.17
C ARG A 21 -3.44 -10.53 6.94
N ARG A 22 -2.18 -10.94 6.80
CA ARG A 22 -1.66 -12.15 7.45
C ARG A 22 -1.38 -11.95 8.93
N THR A 23 -0.90 -10.78 9.32
CA THR A 23 -0.48 -10.52 10.69
C THR A 23 -1.46 -9.71 11.51
N GLY A 24 -2.29 -8.92 10.84
CA GLY A 24 -3.21 -8.01 11.53
C GLY A 24 -2.52 -6.80 12.13
N ALA A 25 -1.22 -6.62 11.87
CA ALA A 25 -0.48 -5.49 12.42
C ALA A 25 -0.82 -4.21 11.66
N PRO A 26 -0.93 -3.06 12.36
CA PRO A 26 -1.19 -1.79 11.69
C PRO A 26 0.02 -1.39 10.85
N ILE A 27 -0.27 -0.92 9.64
CA ILE A 27 0.77 -0.48 8.69
C ILE A 27 0.45 0.93 8.23
N HIS A 28 1.45 1.81 8.31
CA HIS A 28 1.34 3.18 7.86
C HIS A 28 2.34 3.42 6.75
N VAL A 29 1.86 3.76 5.57
CA VAL A 29 2.69 4.01 4.40
C VAL A 29 2.84 5.50 4.20
N VAL A 30 4.09 5.95 4.05
CA VAL A 30 4.39 7.38 3.89
C VAL A 30 4.95 7.65 2.50
N HIS A 31 4.80 8.88 2.05
CA HIS A 31 5.35 9.36 0.78
C HIS A 31 4.85 8.60 -0.45
N ILE A 32 3.57 8.23 -0.45
CA ILE A 32 2.97 7.62 -1.63
C ILE A 32 2.84 8.69 -2.72
N ALA A 33 3.46 8.44 -3.87
CA ALA A 33 3.41 9.35 -4.99
C ALA A 33 2.49 8.85 -6.11
N SER A 34 2.17 7.56 -6.15
CA SER A 34 1.34 7.01 -7.20
C SER A 34 -0.10 6.82 -6.72
N ARG A 35 -1.04 7.12 -7.61
CA ARG A 35 -2.45 6.93 -7.33
C ARG A 35 -2.79 5.45 -7.19
N GLU A 36 -2.12 4.61 -7.99
CA GLU A 36 -2.36 3.18 -7.97
C GLU A 36 -2.05 2.57 -6.60
N ALA A 37 -0.94 2.98 -6.00
CA ALA A 37 -0.58 2.51 -4.66
C ALA A 37 -1.57 3.01 -3.62
N LEU A 38 -2.01 4.26 -3.75
CA LEU A 38 -3.01 4.81 -2.85
C LEU A 38 -4.32 4.06 -2.95
N ASP A 39 -4.72 3.68 -4.15
CA ASP A 39 -5.94 2.89 -4.37
C ASP A 39 -5.85 1.54 -3.67
N ILE A 40 -4.68 0.91 -3.67
CA ILE A 40 -4.47 -0.36 -2.98
C ILE A 40 -4.68 -0.19 -1.48
N VAL A 41 -4.13 0.87 -0.90
CA VAL A 41 -4.30 1.14 0.53
C VAL A 41 -5.77 1.44 0.84
N SER A 42 -6.43 2.21 0.00
CA SER A 42 -7.85 2.53 0.20
C SER A 42 -8.70 1.27 0.16
N ALA A 43 -8.44 0.38 -0.79
CA ALA A 43 -9.15 -0.89 -0.89
C ALA A 43 -8.91 -1.76 0.34
N ALA A 44 -7.68 -1.78 0.84
CA ALA A 44 -7.34 -2.54 2.04
C ALA A 44 -8.10 -2.01 3.26
N ARG A 45 -8.21 -0.70 3.38
CA ARG A 45 -8.98 -0.09 4.48
C ARG A 45 -10.47 -0.44 4.36
N ALA A 46 -10.97 -0.50 3.14
CA ALA A 46 -12.37 -0.89 2.93
C ALA A 46 -12.62 -2.34 3.34
N GLU A 47 -11.59 -3.19 3.30
CA GLU A 47 -11.69 -4.56 3.79
C GLU A 47 -11.63 -4.64 5.32
N GLY A 48 -11.33 -3.55 5.98
CA GLY A 48 -11.16 -3.53 7.43
C GLY A 48 -9.73 -3.72 7.90
N LEU A 49 -8.77 -3.68 6.99
CA LEU A 49 -7.37 -3.81 7.37
C LEU A 49 -6.84 -2.52 8.00
N PRO A 50 -5.97 -2.62 9.03
CA PRO A 50 -5.43 -1.43 9.70
C PRO A 50 -4.28 -0.82 8.91
N MET A 51 -4.58 -0.33 7.71
CA MET A 51 -3.62 0.37 6.87
C MET A 51 -3.99 1.83 6.74
N SER A 52 -2.96 2.67 6.62
CA SER A 52 -3.13 4.09 6.36
C SER A 52 -2.00 4.57 5.46
N ALA A 53 -2.21 5.72 4.83
CA ALA A 53 -1.23 6.27 3.90
C ALA A 53 -1.24 7.79 3.95
N VAL A 54 -0.06 8.36 3.67
CA VAL A 54 0.12 9.81 3.56
C VAL A 54 0.84 10.08 2.24
N THR A 55 0.33 11.02 1.48
CA THR A 55 0.95 11.42 0.22
C THR A 55 2.00 12.49 0.40
#